data_59af8a4bedb9218fadb3dd3db7676276
#
_entry.id   59af8a4bedb9218fadb3dd3db7676276
#
_cell.length_a   1.000
_cell.length_b   1.000
_cell.length_c   1.000
_cell.angle_alpha   90.00
_cell.angle_beta   90.00
_cell.angle_gamma   90.00
#
_symmetry.space_group_name_H-M   'P 1'
#
loop_
_entity.id
_entity.type
_entity.pdbx_description
1 polymer ?
#
loop_
_entity_poly.entity_id
_entity_poly.type
_entity_poly.pdbx_seq_one_letter_code
_entity_poly.pdbx_strand_id
1 'polypeptide(L)'
;MDRVIKVSVGFATGALILLAISLYLSSYYLERQLRSVETGNLQDAQSEVELASLLDPFSPAPLVFEAYLELRQGRREAAVGAFREAIDREPHNSENRVALGDLQRQQLGDPEAAAESYLEALKHNPYSAAAISRLGYALLNAGDLEGARAQYELLRERGKISLQDLYTLGKIQVQLQEPEEAIETFEETREMAGDRLEFLDESQRTERETFIESLDLAVADALVVQGSYAEAREVLSQSEAEQASAVFALLNEDPESYRESVLSDTIR
;
A
#
# COMPACT_ATOMS: atom_id res chain seq x y z
N MET A 1 -47.21 31.48 23.47
CA MET A 1 -45.89 30.82 23.59
C MET A 1 -45.95 29.40 23.09
N ASP A 2 -46.88 28.53 23.51
CA ASP A 2 -47.00 27.10 23.09
C ASP A 2 -47.16 26.85 21.58
N ARG A 3 -47.93 27.68 20.87
CA ARG A 3 -48.11 27.51 19.41
C ARG A 3 -46.85 27.80 18.62
N VAL A 4 -46.05 28.79 19.00
CA VAL A 4 -44.80 29.14 18.34
C VAL A 4 -43.76 28.02 18.57
N ILE A 5 -43.69 27.48 19.79
CA ILE A 5 -42.80 26.37 20.12
C ILE A 5 -43.16 25.10 19.32
N LYS A 6 -44.45 24.76 19.23
CA LYS A 6 -44.92 23.60 18.47
C LYS A 6 -44.64 23.72 16.97
N VAL A 7 -44.80 24.93 16.42
CA VAL A 7 -44.51 25.21 15.01
C VAL A 7 -42.99 25.12 14.75
N SER A 8 -42.15 25.73 15.62
CA SER A 8 -40.70 25.67 15.47
C SER A 8 -40.14 24.24 15.64
N VAL A 9 -40.68 23.45 16.58
CA VAL A 9 -40.33 22.02 16.73
C VAL A 9 -40.75 21.23 15.49
N GLY A 10 -41.93 21.45 14.95
CA GLY A 10 -42.39 20.81 13.72
C GLY A 10 -41.50 21.11 12.51
N PHE A 11 -41.08 22.38 12.36
CA PHE A 11 -40.15 22.78 11.29
C PHE A 11 -38.76 22.14 11.46
N ALA A 12 -38.22 22.16 12.68
CA ALA A 12 -36.92 21.52 12.96
C ALA A 12 -36.94 20.00 12.69
N THR A 13 -38.05 19.35 13.13
CA THR A 13 -38.21 17.90 12.86
C THR A 13 -38.31 17.60 11.36
N GLY A 14 -39.11 18.41 10.64
CA GLY A 14 -39.22 18.26 9.17
C GLY A 14 -37.88 18.47 8.45
N ALA A 15 -37.12 19.49 8.85
CA ALA A 15 -35.78 19.73 8.28
C ALA A 15 -34.80 18.59 8.55
N LEU A 16 -34.82 18.00 9.76
CA LEU A 16 -33.97 16.84 10.10
C LEU A 16 -34.35 15.60 9.29
N ILE A 17 -35.65 15.36 9.06
CA ILE A 17 -36.10 14.24 8.22
C ILE A 17 -35.63 14.43 6.76
N LEU A 18 -35.77 15.64 6.22
CA LEU A 18 -35.31 15.94 4.86
C LEU A 18 -33.80 15.78 4.72
N LEU A 19 -33.03 16.22 5.73
CA LEU A 19 -31.58 16.02 5.76
C LEU A 19 -31.24 14.53 5.80
N ALA A 20 -31.89 13.75 6.65
CA ALA A 20 -31.66 12.31 6.73
C ALA A 20 -31.97 11.60 5.40
N ILE A 21 -33.05 11.98 4.72
CA ILE A 21 -33.39 11.47 3.39
C ILE A 21 -32.31 11.87 2.37
N SER A 22 -31.85 13.10 2.41
CA SER A 22 -30.80 13.61 1.50
C SER A 22 -29.50 12.82 1.65
N LEU A 23 -29.03 12.63 2.89
CA LEU A 23 -27.83 11.84 3.19
C LEU A 23 -27.99 10.36 2.76
N TYR A 24 -29.15 9.75 3.02
CA TYR A 24 -29.44 8.40 2.57
C TYR A 24 -29.39 8.27 1.03
N LEU A 25 -30.02 9.21 0.33
CA LEU A 25 -29.99 9.22 -1.13
C LEU A 25 -28.60 9.45 -1.69
N SER A 26 -27.78 10.31 -1.07
CA SER A 26 -26.39 10.50 -1.44
C SER A 26 -25.61 9.16 -1.38
N SER A 27 -25.69 8.45 -0.24
CA SER A 27 -25.07 7.13 -0.09
C SER A 27 -25.58 6.11 -1.11
N TYR A 28 -26.89 6.12 -1.39
CA TYR A 28 -27.49 5.22 -2.40
C TYR A 28 -26.92 5.48 -3.80
N TYR A 29 -26.74 6.74 -4.21
CA TYR A 29 -26.17 7.08 -5.51
C TYR A 29 -24.68 6.70 -5.59
N LEU A 30 -23.92 6.83 -4.51
CA LEU A 30 -22.52 6.38 -4.46
C LEU A 30 -22.39 4.86 -4.60
N GLU A 31 -23.26 4.08 -3.95
CA GLU A 31 -23.31 2.63 -4.14
C GLU A 31 -23.72 2.24 -5.58
N ARG A 32 -24.63 2.98 -6.17
CA ARG A 32 -25.06 2.76 -7.54
C ARG A 32 -23.98 3.08 -8.54
N GLN A 33 -23.20 4.15 -8.32
CA GLN A 33 -22.03 4.51 -9.12
C GLN A 33 -21.02 3.37 -9.22
N LEU A 34 -20.74 2.64 -8.12
CA LEU A 34 -19.85 1.48 -8.16
C LEU A 34 -20.30 0.44 -9.19
N ARG A 35 -21.60 0.12 -9.23
CA ARG A 35 -22.17 -0.80 -10.21
C ARG A 35 -22.09 -0.28 -11.64
N SER A 36 -22.29 1.02 -11.83
CA SER A 36 -22.19 1.65 -13.15
C SER A 36 -20.74 1.59 -13.68
N VAL A 37 -19.74 1.75 -12.79
CA VAL A 37 -18.33 1.57 -13.13
C VAL A 37 -18.02 0.11 -13.47
N GLU A 38 -18.51 -0.85 -12.70
CA GLU A 38 -18.33 -2.30 -12.95
C GLU A 38 -18.90 -2.73 -14.31
N THR A 39 -20.05 -2.16 -14.68
CA THR A 39 -20.69 -2.41 -15.99
C THR A 39 -20.08 -1.62 -17.13
N GLY A 40 -19.10 -0.75 -16.87
CA GLY A 40 -18.42 0.09 -17.87
C GLY A 40 -19.21 1.33 -18.29
N ASN A 41 -20.34 1.63 -17.63
CA ASN A 41 -21.15 2.81 -17.94
C ASN A 41 -20.67 4.04 -17.17
N LEU A 42 -19.57 4.65 -17.65
CA LEU A 42 -18.93 5.79 -16.99
C LEU A 42 -19.81 7.06 -17.02
N GLN A 43 -20.72 7.19 -17.98
CA GLN A 43 -21.62 8.36 -18.06
C GLN A 43 -22.69 8.32 -16.97
N ASP A 44 -23.30 7.15 -16.71
CA ASP A 44 -24.23 6.99 -15.59
C ASP A 44 -23.48 7.18 -14.25
N ALA A 45 -22.28 6.61 -14.11
CA ALA A 45 -21.44 6.80 -12.92
C ALA A 45 -21.17 8.28 -12.64
N GLN A 46 -20.86 9.08 -13.66
CA GLN A 46 -20.67 10.53 -13.52
C GLN A 46 -21.94 11.21 -12.98
N SER A 47 -23.09 10.92 -13.60
CA SER A 47 -24.37 11.52 -13.19
C SER A 47 -24.76 11.14 -11.75
N GLU A 48 -24.40 9.93 -11.31
CA GLU A 48 -24.66 9.43 -9.95
C GLU A 48 -23.78 10.14 -8.91
N VAL A 49 -22.51 10.38 -9.21
CA VAL A 49 -21.60 11.19 -8.36
C VAL A 49 -22.09 12.63 -8.25
N GLU A 50 -22.51 13.25 -9.36
CA GLU A 50 -23.05 14.62 -9.37
C GLU A 50 -24.32 14.73 -8.49
N LEU A 51 -25.23 13.75 -8.59
CA LEU A 51 -26.42 13.69 -7.74
C LEU A 51 -26.07 13.49 -6.26
N ALA A 52 -25.09 12.63 -5.96
CA ALA A 52 -24.62 12.43 -4.59
C ALA A 52 -24.03 13.72 -4.01
N SER A 53 -23.24 14.45 -4.79
CA SER A 53 -22.64 15.74 -4.40
C SER A 53 -23.69 16.82 -4.13
N LEU A 54 -24.77 16.87 -4.93
CA LEU A 54 -25.89 17.78 -4.71
C LEU A 54 -26.66 17.46 -3.41
N LEU A 55 -26.80 16.19 -3.08
CA LEU A 55 -27.53 15.71 -1.93
C LEU A 55 -26.76 15.83 -0.62
N ASP A 56 -25.43 15.75 -0.69
CA ASP A 56 -24.51 15.94 0.45
C ASP A 56 -23.29 16.77 0.02
N PRO A 57 -23.47 18.10 -0.09
CA PRO A 57 -22.42 19.00 -0.58
C PRO A 57 -21.24 19.19 0.39
N PHE A 58 -21.36 18.72 1.63
CA PHE A 58 -20.32 18.84 2.65
C PHE A 58 -19.49 17.56 2.81
N SER A 59 -19.97 16.44 2.30
CA SER A 59 -19.25 15.17 2.35
C SER A 59 -18.05 15.18 1.39
N PRO A 60 -16.89 14.65 1.79
CA PRO A 60 -15.78 14.39 0.88
C PRO A 60 -16.03 13.17 0.00
N ALA A 61 -16.95 12.26 0.38
CA ALA A 61 -17.15 10.98 -0.31
C ALA A 61 -17.45 11.14 -1.80
N PRO A 62 -18.36 12.01 -2.26
CA PRO A 62 -18.56 12.21 -3.71
C PRO A 62 -17.30 12.63 -4.45
N LEU A 63 -16.44 13.45 -3.85
CA LEU A 63 -15.17 13.89 -4.46
C LEU A 63 -14.16 12.75 -4.56
N VAL A 64 -14.11 11.87 -3.56
CA VAL A 64 -13.27 10.66 -3.61
C VAL A 64 -13.72 9.75 -4.77
N PHE A 65 -15.03 9.54 -4.92
CA PHE A 65 -15.57 8.78 -6.05
C PHE A 65 -15.34 9.47 -7.39
N GLU A 66 -15.45 10.79 -7.46
CA GLU A 66 -15.11 11.57 -8.65
C GLU A 66 -13.64 11.38 -9.02
N ALA A 67 -12.73 11.45 -8.05
CA ALA A 67 -11.31 11.21 -8.30
C ALA A 67 -11.05 9.84 -8.93
N TYR A 68 -11.66 8.77 -8.42
CA TYR A 68 -11.53 7.45 -9.02
C TYR A 68 -12.16 7.36 -10.42
N LEU A 69 -13.26 8.06 -10.66
CA LEU A 69 -13.90 8.11 -11.97
C LEU A 69 -13.03 8.86 -12.99
N GLU A 70 -12.42 9.98 -12.58
CA GLU A 70 -11.45 10.74 -13.38
C GLU A 70 -10.24 9.87 -13.76
N LEU A 71 -9.73 9.06 -12.83
CA LEU A 71 -8.67 8.09 -13.10
C LEU A 71 -9.07 7.06 -14.16
N ARG A 72 -10.29 6.52 -14.06
CA ARG A 72 -10.82 5.57 -15.04
C ARG A 72 -10.94 6.18 -16.43
N GLN A 73 -11.12 7.49 -16.52
CA GLN A 73 -11.18 8.25 -17.76
C GLN A 73 -9.81 8.77 -18.23
N GLY A 74 -8.72 8.47 -17.49
CA GLY A 74 -7.36 8.90 -17.78
C GLY A 74 -7.06 10.36 -17.43
N ARG A 75 -7.97 11.05 -16.74
CA ARG A 75 -7.83 12.47 -16.37
C ARG A 75 -7.16 12.62 -14.99
N ARG A 76 -5.86 12.35 -14.98
CA ARG A 76 -5.06 12.24 -13.74
C ARG A 76 -5.02 13.52 -12.92
N GLU A 77 -4.84 14.68 -13.57
CA GLU A 77 -4.79 16.00 -12.90
C GLU A 77 -6.13 16.35 -12.25
N ALA A 78 -7.24 16.01 -12.90
CA ALA A 78 -8.58 16.20 -12.36
C ALA A 78 -8.78 15.32 -11.09
N ALA A 79 -8.31 14.08 -11.13
CA ALA A 79 -8.34 13.17 -9.98
C ALA A 79 -7.55 13.73 -8.78
N VAL A 80 -6.36 14.28 -9.01
CA VAL A 80 -5.58 14.98 -7.96
C VAL A 80 -6.36 16.16 -7.39
N GLY A 81 -7.00 16.95 -8.26
CA GLY A 81 -7.84 18.07 -7.85
C GLY A 81 -8.98 17.64 -6.93
N ALA A 82 -9.72 16.60 -7.30
CA ALA A 82 -10.83 16.07 -6.53
C ALA A 82 -10.37 15.51 -5.15
N PHE A 83 -9.24 14.80 -5.08
CA PHE A 83 -8.68 14.36 -3.79
C PHE A 83 -8.26 15.53 -2.91
N ARG A 84 -7.65 16.58 -3.47
CA ARG A 84 -7.29 17.78 -2.70
C ARG A 84 -8.53 18.48 -2.14
N GLU A 85 -9.58 18.60 -2.92
CA GLU A 85 -10.85 19.16 -2.45
C GLU A 85 -11.49 18.29 -1.35
N ALA A 86 -11.43 16.96 -1.46
CA ALA A 86 -11.87 16.04 -0.41
C ALA A 86 -11.08 16.24 0.90
N ILE A 87 -9.75 16.43 0.79
CA ILE A 87 -8.88 16.73 1.93
C ILE A 87 -9.24 18.09 2.56
N ASP A 88 -9.54 19.10 1.75
CA ASP A 88 -9.94 20.44 2.27
C ASP A 88 -11.28 20.38 3.01
N ARG A 89 -12.22 19.51 2.60
CA ARG A 89 -13.48 19.28 3.31
C ARG A 89 -13.30 18.55 4.64
N GLU A 90 -12.41 17.57 4.70
CA GLU A 90 -12.08 16.82 5.92
C GLU A 90 -10.57 16.83 6.20
N PRO A 91 -10.02 17.96 6.73
CA PRO A 91 -8.56 18.08 6.92
C PRO A 91 -7.94 17.08 7.90
N HIS A 92 -8.74 16.49 8.78
CA HIS A 92 -8.27 15.50 9.76
C HIS A 92 -8.41 14.06 9.29
N ASN A 93 -9.04 13.81 8.16
CA ASN A 93 -9.15 12.48 7.58
C ASN A 93 -7.83 12.11 6.89
N SER A 94 -7.12 11.16 7.49
CA SER A 94 -5.86 10.65 6.95
C SER A 94 -6.04 9.78 5.69
N GLU A 95 -7.22 9.16 5.52
CA GLU A 95 -7.46 8.21 4.42
C GLU A 95 -7.46 8.89 3.05
N ASN A 96 -8.00 10.10 2.96
CA ASN A 96 -7.99 10.87 1.71
C ASN A 96 -6.57 11.23 1.27
N ARG A 97 -5.66 11.50 2.24
CA ARG A 97 -4.23 11.73 1.95
C ARG A 97 -3.52 10.45 1.51
N VAL A 98 -3.84 9.33 2.15
CA VAL A 98 -3.34 8.02 1.73
C VAL A 98 -3.77 7.72 0.30
N ALA A 99 -5.05 7.95 -0.03
CA ALA A 99 -5.57 7.74 -1.38
C ALA A 99 -4.90 8.66 -2.41
N LEU A 100 -4.63 9.92 -2.07
CA LEU A 100 -3.85 10.83 -2.93
C LEU A 100 -2.43 10.30 -3.15
N GLY A 101 -1.76 9.83 -2.11
CA GLY A 101 -0.42 9.22 -2.22
C GLY A 101 -0.43 7.97 -3.09
N ASP A 102 -1.44 7.10 -2.95
CA ASP A 102 -1.60 5.92 -3.81
C ASP A 102 -1.75 6.32 -5.29
N LEU A 103 -2.53 7.35 -5.58
CA LEU A 103 -2.68 7.91 -6.93
C LEU A 103 -1.34 8.43 -7.48
N GLN A 104 -0.64 9.25 -6.69
CA GLN A 104 0.65 9.83 -7.08
C GLN A 104 1.67 8.74 -7.41
N ARG A 105 1.78 7.73 -6.57
CA ARG A 105 2.69 6.61 -6.77
C ARG A 105 2.30 5.73 -7.97
N GLN A 106 1.05 5.27 -8.03
CA GLN A 106 0.64 4.22 -8.98
C GLN A 106 0.31 4.76 -10.36
N GLN A 107 -0.25 5.95 -10.44
CA GLN A 107 -0.80 6.50 -11.68
C GLN A 107 0.05 7.62 -12.26
N LEU A 108 0.73 8.39 -11.40
CA LEU A 108 1.61 9.48 -11.84
C LEU A 108 3.07 9.05 -11.90
N GLY A 109 3.46 7.99 -11.19
CA GLY A 109 4.85 7.55 -11.08
C GLY A 109 5.72 8.56 -10.33
N ASP A 110 5.13 9.27 -9.36
CA ASP A 110 5.78 10.30 -8.54
C ASP A 110 5.87 9.81 -7.09
N PRO A 111 6.90 9.02 -6.75
CA PRO A 111 7.06 8.45 -5.42
C PRO A 111 7.39 9.50 -4.36
N GLU A 112 8.04 10.61 -4.72
CA GLU A 112 8.36 11.71 -3.82
C GLU A 112 7.08 12.41 -3.36
N ALA A 113 6.20 12.80 -4.29
CA ALA A 113 4.91 13.38 -3.95
C ALA A 113 4.03 12.41 -3.14
N ALA A 114 4.10 11.11 -3.44
CA ALA A 114 3.40 10.10 -2.67
C ALA A 114 3.91 10.03 -1.22
N ALA A 115 5.23 10.04 -1.02
CA ALA A 115 5.84 10.07 0.31
C ALA A 115 5.38 11.28 1.12
N GLU A 116 5.33 12.47 0.52
CA GLU A 116 4.79 13.68 1.17
C GLU A 116 3.34 13.49 1.61
N SER A 117 2.49 12.93 0.74
CA SER A 117 1.08 12.69 1.05
C SER A 117 0.90 11.68 2.19
N TYR A 118 1.71 10.62 2.24
CA TYR A 118 1.69 9.65 3.35
C TYR A 118 2.22 10.25 4.65
N LEU A 119 3.27 11.07 4.61
CA LEU A 119 3.77 11.80 5.78
C LEU A 119 2.69 12.73 6.35
N GLU A 120 1.97 13.47 5.49
CA GLU A 120 0.85 14.29 5.93
C GLU A 120 -0.30 13.45 6.53
N ALA A 121 -0.58 12.27 5.97
CA ALA A 121 -1.55 11.34 6.54
C ALA A 121 -1.13 10.89 7.96
N LEU A 122 0.15 10.60 8.16
CA LEU A 122 0.71 10.14 9.44
C LEU A 122 0.71 11.24 10.51
N LYS A 123 0.70 12.54 10.16
CA LYS A 123 0.48 13.62 11.13
C LYS A 123 -0.89 13.56 11.79
N HIS A 124 -1.90 13.04 11.08
CA HIS A 124 -3.28 12.89 11.58
C HIS A 124 -3.55 11.51 12.19
N ASN A 125 -2.89 10.46 11.68
CA ASN A 125 -2.97 9.10 12.21
C ASN A 125 -1.58 8.45 12.29
N PRO A 126 -0.79 8.72 13.34
CA PRO A 126 0.59 8.22 13.48
C PRO A 126 0.69 6.70 13.62
N TYR A 127 -0.42 6.02 13.89
CA TYR A 127 -0.47 4.57 14.14
C TYR A 127 -0.98 3.77 12.94
N SER A 128 -1.23 4.41 11.80
CA SER A 128 -1.68 3.74 10.58
C SER A 128 -0.56 2.87 10.00
N ALA A 129 -0.57 1.57 10.28
CA ALA A 129 0.39 0.63 9.71
C ALA A 129 0.37 0.67 8.17
N ALA A 130 -0.81 0.81 7.57
CA ALA A 130 -0.95 0.92 6.13
C ALA A 130 -0.26 2.17 5.56
N ALA A 131 -0.37 3.33 6.22
CA ALA A 131 0.29 4.55 5.77
C ALA A 131 1.82 4.46 5.95
N ILE A 132 2.31 3.84 7.04
CA ILE A 132 3.75 3.63 7.28
C ILE A 132 4.32 2.69 6.21
N SER A 133 3.68 1.56 5.92
CA SER A 133 4.11 0.61 4.88
C SER A 133 4.16 1.29 3.50
N ARG A 134 3.11 2.05 3.13
CA ARG A 134 3.07 2.79 1.87
C ARG A 134 4.15 3.87 1.78
N LEU A 135 4.44 4.56 2.90
CA LEU A 135 5.53 5.52 2.98
C LEU A 135 6.88 4.84 2.75
N GLY A 136 7.13 3.71 3.43
CA GLY A 136 8.33 2.91 3.23
C GLY A 136 8.52 2.52 1.76
N TYR A 137 7.46 2.04 1.13
CA TYR A 137 7.50 1.67 -0.29
C TYR A 137 7.70 2.89 -1.22
N ALA A 138 7.11 4.05 -0.92
CA ALA A 138 7.32 5.26 -1.71
C ALA A 138 8.76 5.76 -1.59
N LEU A 139 9.34 5.78 -0.38
CA LEU A 139 10.74 6.12 -0.15
C LEU A 139 11.70 5.17 -0.87
N LEU A 140 11.41 3.87 -0.84
CA LEU A 140 12.16 2.87 -1.60
C LEU A 140 12.18 3.20 -3.10
N ASN A 141 11.02 3.50 -3.70
CA ASN A 141 10.90 3.87 -5.10
C ASN A 141 11.57 5.21 -5.43
N ALA A 142 11.67 6.11 -4.48
CA ALA A 142 12.41 7.37 -4.58
C ALA A 142 13.94 7.20 -4.40
N GLY A 143 14.41 5.98 -4.05
CA GLY A 143 15.82 5.67 -3.81
C GLY A 143 16.30 6.03 -2.40
N ASP A 144 15.40 6.43 -1.50
CA ASP A 144 15.72 6.68 -0.09
C ASP A 144 15.65 5.38 0.71
N LEU A 145 16.71 4.56 0.60
CA LEU A 145 16.81 3.26 1.26
C LEU A 145 16.77 3.38 2.79
N GLU A 146 17.46 4.37 3.34
CA GLU A 146 17.52 4.61 4.79
C GLU A 146 16.14 5.02 5.34
N GLY A 147 15.47 5.92 4.65
CA GLY A 147 14.11 6.34 4.99
C GLY A 147 13.12 5.18 4.91
N ALA A 148 13.22 4.33 3.89
CA ALA A 148 12.39 3.14 3.73
C ALA A 148 12.64 2.12 4.84
N ARG A 149 13.92 1.82 5.16
CA ARG A 149 14.32 0.96 6.27
C ARG A 149 13.67 1.41 7.57
N ALA A 150 13.81 2.69 7.91
CA ALA A 150 13.27 3.23 9.16
C ALA A 150 11.75 3.04 9.29
N GLN A 151 10.99 3.10 8.18
CA GLN A 151 9.54 2.86 8.20
C GLN A 151 9.21 1.38 8.46
N TYR A 152 9.92 0.45 7.82
CA TYR A 152 9.69 -0.98 8.03
C TYR A 152 10.16 -1.45 9.41
N GLU A 153 11.28 -0.94 9.94
CA GLU A 153 11.70 -1.18 11.33
C GLU A 153 10.66 -0.67 12.33
N LEU A 154 10.07 0.50 12.09
CA LEU A 154 8.98 1.02 12.92
C LEU A 154 7.76 0.09 12.92
N LEU A 155 7.41 -0.52 11.79
CA LEU A 155 6.36 -1.53 11.70
C LEU A 155 6.73 -2.81 12.46
N ARG A 156 7.99 -3.26 12.35
CA ARG A 156 8.54 -4.42 13.07
C ARG A 156 8.47 -4.21 14.59
N GLU A 157 8.98 -3.08 15.09
CA GLU A 157 8.94 -2.71 16.52
C GLU A 157 7.51 -2.67 17.09
N ARG A 158 6.55 -2.25 16.27
CA ARG A 158 5.13 -2.20 16.66
C ARG A 158 4.40 -3.53 16.53
N GLY A 159 5.03 -4.58 16.05
CA GLY A 159 4.41 -5.86 15.74
C GLY A 159 3.31 -5.76 14.69
N LYS A 160 3.48 -4.86 13.71
CA LYS A 160 2.52 -4.58 12.63
C LYS A 160 3.11 -4.78 11.23
N ILE A 161 4.35 -5.26 11.15
CA ILE A 161 5.00 -5.53 9.88
C ILE A 161 4.31 -6.71 9.18
N SER A 162 4.07 -6.57 7.88
CA SER A 162 3.57 -7.68 7.06
C SER A 162 4.73 -8.55 6.57
N LEU A 163 4.40 -9.76 6.12
CA LEU A 163 5.38 -10.66 5.53
C LEU A 163 6.13 -10.02 4.35
N GLN A 164 5.39 -9.29 3.50
CA GLN A 164 5.96 -8.60 2.35
C GLN A 164 6.87 -7.43 2.77
N ASP A 165 6.46 -6.66 3.79
CA ASP A 165 7.26 -5.55 4.31
C ASP A 165 8.55 -6.06 4.96
N LEU A 166 8.49 -7.19 5.69
CA LEU A 166 9.64 -7.81 6.34
C LEU A 166 10.64 -8.35 5.29
N TYR A 167 10.15 -9.02 4.26
CA TYR A 167 10.99 -9.42 3.12
C TYR A 167 11.65 -8.23 2.43
N THR A 168 10.90 -7.15 2.22
CA THR A 168 11.42 -5.91 1.62
C THR A 168 12.48 -5.27 2.50
N LEU A 169 12.32 -5.30 3.83
CA LEU A 169 13.32 -4.83 4.79
C LEU A 169 14.64 -5.59 4.62
N GLY A 170 14.61 -6.92 4.55
CA GLY A 170 15.80 -7.73 4.32
C GLY A 170 16.50 -7.36 3.01
N LYS A 171 15.75 -7.15 1.93
CA LYS A 171 16.33 -6.70 0.63
C LYS A 171 16.98 -5.30 0.74
N ILE A 172 16.37 -4.38 1.48
CA ILE A 172 16.96 -3.05 1.74
C ILE A 172 18.27 -3.19 2.50
N GLN A 173 18.32 -4.04 3.53
CA GLN A 173 19.53 -4.28 4.32
C GLN A 173 20.67 -4.87 3.45
N VAL A 174 20.35 -5.77 2.51
CA VAL A 174 21.34 -6.26 1.53
C VAL A 174 21.94 -5.11 0.72
N GLN A 175 21.11 -4.20 0.22
CA GLN A 175 21.57 -3.05 -0.57
C GLN A 175 22.33 -2.01 0.25
N LEU A 176 22.00 -1.86 1.53
CA LEU A 176 22.74 -1.03 2.49
C LEU A 176 24.03 -1.70 2.94
N GLN A 177 24.35 -2.89 2.45
CA GLN A 177 25.51 -3.71 2.83
C GLN A 177 25.52 -4.07 4.33
N GLU A 178 24.37 -4.40 4.87
CA GLU A 178 24.11 -4.90 6.23
C GLU A 178 23.69 -6.41 6.14
N PRO A 179 24.61 -7.31 5.70
CA PRO A 179 24.24 -8.67 5.36
C PRO A 179 23.84 -9.51 6.59
N GLU A 180 24.42 -9.26 7.76
CA GLU A 180 24.10 -9.98 8.99
C GLU A 180 22.63 -9.72 9.39
N GLU A 181 22.22 -8.45 9.37
CA GLU A 181 20.87 -8.03 9.67
C GLU A 181 19.89 -8.54 8.61
N ALA A 182 20.31 -8.55 7.33
CA ALA A 182 19.49 -9.08 6.24
C ALA A 182 19.20 -10.58 6.42
N ILE A 183 20.21 -11.37 6.77
CA ILE A 183 20.05 -12.81 7.02
C ILE A 183 19.08 -13.04 8.18
N GLU A 184 19.26 -12.33 9.30
CA GLU A 184 18.33 -12.41 10.45
C GLU A 184 16.89 -12.06 10.03
N THR A 185 16.72 -11.00 9.24
CA THR A 185 15.40 -10.57 8.75
C THR A 185 14.78 -11.61 7.81
N PHE A 186 15.55 -12.26 6.95
CA PHE A 186 15.03 -13.33 6.08
C PHE A 186 14.66 -14.60 6.87
N GLU A 187 15.40 -14.94 7.93
CA GLU A 187 15.03 -16.05 8.81
C GLU A 187 13.74 -15.74 9.60
N GLU A 188 13.58 -14.52 10.10
CA GLU A 188 12.31 -14.08 10.71
C GLU A 188 11.17 -14.13 9.68
N THR A 189 11.44 -13.75 8.43
CA THR A 189 10.47 -13.84 7.33
C THR A 189 10.06 -15.28 7.07
N ARG A 190 11.02 -16.22 7.10
CA ARG A 190 10.79 -17.67 6.95
C ARG A 190 9.92 -18.21 8.07
N GLU A 191 10.22 -17.85 9.32
CA GLU A 191 9.43 -18.25 10.47
C GLU A 191 7.99 -17.72 10.37
N MET A 192 7.82 -16.44 10.10
CA MET A 192 6.50 -15.83 9.90
C MET A 192 5.73 -16.47 8.73
N ALA A 193 6.42 -16.81 7.63
CA ALA A 193 5.81 -17.46 6.47
C ALA A 193 5.36 -18.89 6.79
N GLY A 194 6.13 -19.61 7.60
CA GLY A 194 5.84 -20.97 8.04
C GLY A 194 4.74 -21.08 9.08
N ASP A 195 4.42 -19.96 9.78
CA ASP A 195 3.36 -19.97 10.79
C ASP A 195 1.99 -20.23 10.16
N ARG A 196 1.24 -21.17 10.77
CA ARG A 196 -0.14 -21.50 10.41
C ARG A 196 -0.35 -22.04 9.00
N LEU A 197 0.64 -22.65 8.37
CA LEU A 197 0.48 -23.31 7.06
C LEU A 197 -0.66 -24.33 7.03
N GLU A 198 -0.92 -25.01 8.15
CA GLU A 198 -1.99 -26.01 8.26
C GLU A 198 -3.41 -25.42 8.14
N PHE A 199 -3.58 -24.12 8.31
CA PHE A 199 -4.88 -23.44 8.18
C PHE A 199 -5.12 -22.88 6.77
N LEU A 200 -4.14 -22.94 5.87
CA LEU A 200 -4.26 -22.49 4.49
C LEU A 200 -4.91 -23.55 3.62
N ASP A 201 -5.65 -23.11 2.60
CA ASP A 201 -6.05 -24.01 1.52
C ASP A 201 -4.84 -24.46 0.67
N GLU A 202 -5.05 -25.42 -0.21
CA GLU A 202 -3.95 -26.03 -0.99
C GLU A 202 -3.23 -24.99 -1.88
N SER A 203 -3.96 -24.10 -2.51
CA SER A 203 -3.39 -23.05 -3.37
C SER A 203 -2.57 -22.05 -2.58
N GLN A 204 -3.11 -21.55 -1.47
CA GLN A 204 -2.43 -20.61 -0.57
C GLN A 204 -1.20 -21.23 0.07
N ARG A 205 -1.27 -22.52 0.42
CA ARG A 205 -0.15 -23.26 0.97
C ARG A 205 0.97 -23.39 -0.04
N THR A 206 0.69 -23.80 -1.26
CA THR A 206 1.68 -23.93 -2.33
C THR A 206 2.35 -22.59 -2.62
N GLU A 207 1.58 -21.51 -2.71
CA GLU A 207 2.14 -20.17 -2.90
C GLU A 207 3.09 -19.77 -1.75
N ARG A 208 2.70 -20.08 -0.51
CA ARG A 208 3.50 -19.78 0.67
C ARG A 208 4.78 -20.62 0.74
N GLU A 209 4.71 -21.91 0.40
CA GLU A 209 5.85 -22.82 0.33
C GLU A 209 6.83 -22.35 -0.74
N THR A 210 6.36 -21.99 -1.93
CA THR A 210 7.20 -21.41 -3.00
C THR A 210 7.87 -20.12 -2.56
N PHE A 211 7.16 -19.27 -1.82
CA PHE A 211 7.76 -18.06 -1.24
C PHE A 211 8.86 -18.40 -0.22
N ILE A 212 8.65 -19.38 0.66
CA ILE A 212 9.66 -19.84 1.63
C ILE A 212 10.91 -20.36 0.91
N GLU A 213 10.74 -21.15 -0.15
CA GLU A 213 11.84 -21.63 -0.98
C GLU A 213 12.63 -20.47 -1.62
N SER A 214 11.93 -19.41 -2.06
CA SER A 214 12.58 -18.22 -2.63
C SER A 214 13.43 -17.43 -1.64
N LEU A 215 13.24 -17.60 -0.34
CA LEU A 215 14.06 -16.97 0.70
C LEU A 215 15.51 -17.50 0.69
N ASP A 216 15.75 -18.71 0.19
CA ASP A 216 17.10 -19.23 0.05
C ASP A 216 17.93 -18.38 -0.91
N LEU A 217 17.32 -17.87 -1.98
CA LEU A 217 17.97 -16.95 -2.91
C LEU A 217 18.32 -15.63 -2.21
N ALA A 218 17.40 -15.08 -1.42
CA ALA A 218 17.61 -13.83 -0.69
C ALA A 218 18.72 -13.97 0.38
N VAL A 219 18.75 -15.10 1.09
CA VAL A 219 19.83 -15.42 2.05
C VAL A 219 21.18 -15.60 1.31
N ALA A 220 21.18 -16.28 0.16
CA ALA A 220 22.39 -16.44 -0.64
C ALA A 220 22.92 -15.07 -1.12
N ASP A 221 22.05 -14.16 -1.54
CA ASP A 221 22.42 -12.77 -1.91
C ASP A 221 23.07 -12.02 -0.74
N ALA A 222 22.50 -12.13 0.45
CA ALA A 222 23.09 -11.52 1.66
C ALA A 222 24.47 -12.12 1.98
N LEU A 223 24.63 -13.45 1.90
CA LEU A 223 25.90 -14.13 2.09
C LEU A 223 26.95 -13.72 1.04
N VAL A 224 26.53 -13.50 -0.20
CA VAL A 224 27.39 -12.99 -1.27
C VAL A 224 27.86 -11.56 -0.96
N VAL A 225 27.00 -10.69 -0.48
CA VAL A 225 27.38 -9.33 -0.05
C VAL A 225 28.33 -9.37 1.13
N GLN A 226 28.18 -10.30 2.05
CA GLN A 226 29.08 -10.57 3.17
C GLN A 226 30.47 -11.08 2.71
N GLY A 227 30.55 -11.68 1.51
CA GLY A 227 31.75 -12.35 1.00
C GLY A 227 31.83 -13.83 1.38
N SER A 228 30.79 -14.39 2.00
CA SER A 228 30.65 -15.81 2.42
C SER A 228 30.23 -16.69 1.25
N TYR A 229 30.98 -16.67 0.13
CA TYR A 229 30.64 -17.39 -1.10
C TYR A 229 30.49 -18.91 -0.95
N ALA A 230 31.22 -19.51 0.00
CA ALA A 230 31.12 -20.95 0.25
C ALA A 230 29.76 -21.31 0.86
N GLU A 231 29.30 -20.51 1.84
CA GLU A 231 28.01 -20.68 2.50
C GLU A 231 26.86 -20.38 1.54
N ALA A 232 27.00 -19.34 0.71
CA ALA A 232 26.00 -19.04 -0.33
C ALA A 232 25.81 -20.22 -1.30
N ARG A 233 26.93 -20.87 -1.72
CA ARG A 233 26.85 -22.07 -2.56
C ARG A 233 26.21 -23.26 -1.84
N GLU A 234 26.44 -23.40 -0.56
CA GLU A 234 25.83 -24.48 0.24
C GLU A 234 24.31 -24.28 0.30
N VAL A 235 23.83 -23.06 0.64
CA VAL A 235 22.41 -22.74 0.65
C VAL A 235 21.78 -23.02 -0.70
N LEU A 236 22.35 -22.50 -1.80
CA LEU A 236 21.81 -22.69 -3.16
C LEU A 236 21.79 -24.15 -3.61
N SER A 237 22.79 -24.97 -3.17
CA SER A 237 22.85 -26.38 -3.52
C SER A 237 21.78 -27.25 -2.85
N GLN A 238 21.24 -26.78 -1.73
CA GLN A 238 20.18 -27.44 -0.95
C GLN A 238 18.79 -26.87 -1.23
N SER A 239 18.71 -25.75 -1.93
CA SER A 239 17.47 -25.05 -2.22
C SER A 239 16.66 -25.74 -3.30
N GLU A 240 15.34 -25.82 -3.10
CA GLU A 240 14.36 -26.29 -4.08
C GLU A 240 13.83 -25.15 -4.97
N ALA A 241 14.25 -23.90 -4.73
CA ALA A 241 13.84 -22.75 -5.51
C ALA A 241 14.19 -22.90 -7.00
N GLU A 242 13.25 -22.62 -7.87
CA GLU A 242 13.40 -22.79 -9.34
C GLU A 242 14.67 -22.13 -9.91
N GLN A 243 15.05 -20.98 -9.34
CA GLN A 243 16.20 -20.21 -9.81
C GLN A 243 17.54 -20.57 -9.14
N ALA A 244 17.53 -21.40 -8.10
CA ALA A 244 18.72 -21.69 -7.30
C ALA A 244 19.88 -22.25 -8.14
N SER A 245 19.61 -23.18 -9.07
CA SER A 245 20.62 -23.75 -9.94
C SER A 245 21.28 -22.74 -10.87
N ALA A 246 20.52 -21.78 -11.38
CA ALA A 246 21.04 -20.72 -12.25
C ALA A 246 21.90 -19.73 -11.45
N VAL A 247 21.46 -19.33 -10.27
CA VAL A 247 22.23 -18.45 -9.36
C VAL A 247 23.53 -19.15 -8.91
N PHE A 248 23.45 -20.45 -8.56
CA PHE A 248 24.61 -21.22 -8.20
C PHE A 248 25.67 -21.29 -9.34
N ALA A 249 25.22 -21.43 -10.60
CA ALA A 249 26.10 -21.40 -11.76
C ALA A 249 26.80 -20.04 -11.92
N LEU A 250 26.05 -18.93 -11.83
CA LEU A 250 26.59 -17.57 -11.90
C LEU A 250 27.60 -17.30 -10.78
N LEU A 251 27.30 -17.70 -9.56
CA LEU A 251 28.18 -17.55 -8.40
C LEU A 251 29.48 -18.38 -8.53
N ASN A 252 29.46 -19.49 -9.27
CA ASN A 252 30.66 -20.29 -9.54
C ASN A 252 31.49 -19.71 -10.67
N GLU A 253 30.89 -19.04 -11.64
CA GLU A 253 31.58 -18.46 -12.79
C GLU A 253 32.35 -17.19 -12.38
N ASP A 254 31.69 -16.25 -11.76
CA ASP A 254 32.28 -14.97 -11.31
C ASP A 254 31.56 -14.44 -10.07
N PRO A 255 32.04 -14.78 -8.85
CA PRO A 255 31.42 -14.33 -7.60
C PRO A 255 31.36 -12.80 -7.41
N GLU A 256 32.38 -12.07 -7.86
CA GLU A 256 32.44 -10.62 -7.70
C GLU A 256 31.45 -9.93 -8.65
N SER A 257 31.37 -10.36 -9.90
CA SER A 257 30.37 -9.85 -10.85
C SER A 257 28.95 -10.13 -10.36
N TYR A 258 28.72 -11.32 -9.78
CA TYR A 258 27.42 -11.62 -9.18
C TYR A 258 27.12 -10.69 -7.99
N ARG A 259 28.09 -10.46 -7.10
CA ARG A 259 27.96 -9.52 -5.97
C ARG A 259 27.63 -8.10 -6.44
N GLU A 260 28.29 -7.60 -7.49
CA GLU A 260 27.97 -6.31 -8.07
C GLU A 260 26.53 -6.26 -8.62
N SER A 261 26.06 -7.33 -9.24
CA SER A 261 24.69 -7.43 -9.74
C SER A 261 23.67 -7.37 -8.60
N VAL A 262 23.90 -8.07 -7.49
CA VAL A 262 23.05 -8.04 -6.30
C VAL A 262 22.93 -6.62 -5.73
N LEU A 263 24.07 -5.91 -5.61
CA LEU A 263 24.09 -4.53 -5.08
C LEU A 263 23.50 -3.50 -6.05
N SER A 264 23.46 -3.78 -7.35
CA SER A 264 22.88 -2.90 -8.36
C SER A 264 21.42 -3.21 -8.68
N ASP A 265 20.90 -4.33 -8.19
CA ASP A 265 19.52 -4.74 -8.49
C ASP A 265 18.53 -3.79 -7.79
N THR A 266 17.55 -3.33 -8.56
CA THR A 266 16.49 -2.48 -8.02
C THR A 266 15.50 -3.34 -7.24
N ILE A 267 15.31 -3.05 -5.96
CA ILE A 267 14.27 -3.70 -5.15
C ILE A 267 12.90 -3.38 -5.77
N ARG A 268 12.27 -4.38 -6.36
CA ARG A 268 10.95 -4.25 -6.99
C ARG A 268 9.93 -5.12 -6.28
#